data_20eb16205b43382594f1db3766cdbb80
#
_entry.id   20eb16205b43382594f1db3766cdbb80
#
_cell.length_a   1.000
_cell.length_b   1.000
_cell.length_c   1.000
_cell.angle_alpha   90.00
_cell.angle_beta   90.00
_cell.angle_gamma   90.00
#
_symmetry.space_group_name_H-M   'P 1'
#
loop_
_entity.id
_entity.type
_entity.pdbx_description
1 polymer ?
#
loop_
_entity_poly.entity_id
_entity_poly.type
_entity_poly.pdbx_seq_one_letter_code
_entity_poly.pdbx_strand_id
1 'polypeptide(L)'
;PKEAVDKWHHDTIPLDYVMMVTAPTRLHGGQFEYFLGTKEEAANFTVEGRKPPLDRVVTPDFPGPGYAIALHGDMVVHRGAPLNEQAERITMVNGYIAVDRSRDDQSRARDLIGIDDPAVLYTEWAKHVAWRAQGRLETIIETLQFGQNNDAVVAHLEAAIEDVVKAIDDMRAGPREAEQY
;
A
#
# COMPACT_ATOMS: atom_id res chain seq x y z
N PRO A 1 21.57 -11.47 14.25
CA PRO A 1 21.40 -10.37 13.27
C PRO A 1 20.39 -9.40 13.85
N LYS A 2 20.78 -8.12 13.94
CA LYS A 2 19.92 -7.06 14.51
C LYS A 2 19.25 -6.26 13.38
N GLU A 3 18.90 -6.92 12.31
CA GLU A 3 18.18 -6.29 11.23
C GLU A 3 16.68 -6.25 11.56
N ALA A 4 16.00 -5.18 11.17
CA ALA A 4 14.56 -5.08 11.30
C ALA A 4 13.90 -6.25 10.55
N VAL A 5 12.78 -6.75 11.07
CA VAL A 5 11.96 -7.74 10.35
C VAL A 5 11.48 -7.12 9.06
N ASP A 6 11.14 -5.83 9.15
CA ASP A 6 10.82 -4.99 8.02
C ASP A 6 11.32 -3.57 8.27
N LYS A 7 11.69 -2.85 7.19
CA LYS A 7 12.14 -1.46 7.28
C LYS A 7 10.93 -0.53 7.41
N TRP A 8 11.20 0.71 7.80
CA TRP A 8 10.17 1.74 7.76
C TRP A 8 9.65 1.92 6.33
N HIS A 9 8.35 1.77 6.12
CA HIS A 9 7.68 1.90 4.83
C HIS A 9 6.21 2.27 5.02
N HIS A 10 5.54 2.62 3.97
CA HIS A 10 4.07 2.63 3.86
C HIS A 10 3.67 1.64 2.78
N ASP A 11 2.47 1.11 2.88
CA ASP A 11 1.97 0.15 1.91
C ASP A 11 1.49 0.82 0.62
N THR A 12 1.24 0.01 -0.40
CA THR A 12 0.77 0.49 -1.70
C THR A 12 -0.74 0.36 -1.89
N ILE A 13 -1.46 0.07 -0.81
CA ILE A 13 -2.91 -0.14 -0.79
C ILE A 13 -3.58 0.80 0.22
N PRO A 14 -4.83 1.24 -0.04
CA PRO A 14 -5.47 2.25 0.80
C PRO A 14 -5.84 1.76 2.19
N LEU A 15 -6.20 0.50 2.35
CA LEU A 15 -6.59 -0.07 3.63
C LEU A 15 -6.04 -1.49 3.76
N ASP A 16 -5.43 -1.77 4.89
CA ASP A 16 -4.99 -3.12 5.25
C ASP A 16 -5.18 -3.40 6.73
N TYR A 17 -4.91 -4.63 7.13
CA TYR A 17 -4.66 -4.97 8.50
C TYR A 17 -3.44 -5.89 8.62
N VAL A 18 -2.72 -5.71 9.71
CA VAL A 18 -1.63 -6.61 10.13
C VAL A 18 -2.11 -7.41 11.34
N MET A 19 -2.26 -8.72 11.17
CA MET A 19 -2.69 -9.64 12.21
C MET A 19 -1.50 -10.48 12.69
N MET A 20 -1.33 -10.59 14.01
CA MET A 20 -0.34 -11.48 14.59
C MET A 20 -0.84 -12.93 14.57
N VAL A 21 -0.09 -13.82 13.92
CA VAL A 21 -0.31 -15.28 13.96
C VAL A 21 0.56 -15.90 15.03
N THR A 22 1.85 -15.54 15.11
CA THR A 22 2.70 -15.92 16.23
C THR A 22 2.25 -15.18 17.49
N ALA A 23 2.16 -15.89 18.62
CA ALA A 23 1.83 -15.27 19.90
C ALA A 23 2.87 -14.20 20.27
N PRO A 24 2.48 -12.92 20.47
CA PRO A 24 3.43 -11.84 20.77
C PRO A 24 4.27 -12.13 22.02
N THR A 25 3.70 -12.83 23.01
CA THR A 25 4.38 -13.21 24.26
C THR A 25 5.51 -14.22 24.07
N ARG A 26 5.62 -14.83 22.88
CA ARG A 26 6.71 -15.76 22.52
C ARG A 26 7.86 -15.07 21.80
N LEU A 27 7.75 -13.77 21.56
CA LEU A 27 8.72 -13.01 20.80
C LEU A 27 9.46 -12.03 21.69
N HIS A 28 10.79 -12.03 21.58
CA HIS A 28 11.63 -10.98 22.11
C HIS A 28 12.04 -10.03 20.99
N GLY A 29 11.40 -8.86 20.90
CA GLY A 29 11.47 -7.98 19.75
C GLY A 29 10.39 -8.31 18.71
N GLY A 30 10.55 -7.80 17.50
CA GLY A 30 9.62 -8.04 16.39
C GLY A 30 8.26 -7.34 16.54
N GLN A 31 8.17 -6.33 17.41
CA GLN A 31 6.94 -5.56 17.60
C GLN A 31 6.57 -4.83 16.31
N PHE A 32 5.28 -4.67 16.08
CA PHE A 32 4.79 -3.72 15.11
C PHE A 32 4.96 -2.30 15.66
N GLU A 33 5.50 -1.42 14.85
CA GLU A 33 5.70 -0.01 15.21
C GLU A 33 5.17 0.87 14.10
N TYR A 34 4.56 2.01 14.46
CA TYR A 34 4.17 3.01 13.48
C TYR A 34 4.58 4.42 13.92
N PHE A 35 4.76 5.28 12.94
CA PHE A 35 5.16 6.67 13.13
C PHE A 35 3.95 7.58 13.26
N LEU A 36 3.89 8.39 14.33
CA LEU A 36 2.90 9.45 14.51
C LEU A 36 3.32 10.68 13.70
N GLY A 37 3.13 10.63 12.41
CA GLY A 37 3.44 11.69 11.48
C GLY A 37 3.03 11.32 10.07
N THR A 38 3.36 12.20 9.13
CA THR A 38 3.05 11.96 7.72
C THR A 38 4.20 11.22 7.02
N LYS A 39 3.91 10.64 5.87
CA LYS A 39 4.93 10.01 5.03
C LYS A 39 5.95 11.03 4.49
N GLU A 40 5.52 12.28 4.27
CA GLU A 40 6.41 13.36 3.87
C GLU A 40 7.40 13.72 4.99
N GLU A 41 6.95 13.75 6.24
CA GLU A 41 7.85 13.94 7.39
C GLU A 41 8.85 12.78 7.51
N ALA A 42 8.38 11.53 7.31
CA ALA A 42 9.25 10.35 7.33
C ALA A 42 10.29 10.40 6.21
N ALA A 43 9.89 10.79 5.00
CA ALA A 43 10.80 10.98 3.87
C ALA A 43 11.88 12.05 4.17
N ASN A 44 11.51 13.16 4.81
CA ASN A 44 12.46 14.19 5.21
C ASN A 44 13.51 13.68 6.20
N PHE A 45 13.11 12.86 7.18
CA PHE A 45 14.08 12.23 8.09
C PHE A 45 15.06 11.33 7.33
N THR A 46 14.58 10.57 6.36
CA THR A 46 15.42 9.69 5.55
C THR A 46 16.42 10.47 4.70
N VAL A 47 15.99 11.56 4.04
CA VAL A 47 16.87 12.44 3.27
C VAL A 47 17.97 13.03 4.16
N GLU A 48 17.67 13.34 5.42
CA GLU A 48 18.62 13.83 6.40
C GLU A 48 19.47 12.73 7.07
N GLY A 49 19.30 11.46 6.64
CA GLY A 49 19.99 10.30 7.24
C GLY A 49 19.52 9.98 8.66
N ARG A 50 18.36 10.48 9.06
CA ARG A 50 17.74 10.27 10.38
C ARG A 50 16.62 9.23 10.31
N LYS A 51 16.29 8.68 11.45
CA LYS A 51 15.11 7.81 11.64
C LYS A 51 13.98 8.59 12.30
N PRO A 52 12.73 8.12 12.22
CA PRO A 52 11.63 8.70 12.98
C PRO A 52 12.00 8.87 14.46
N PRO A 53 11.70 10.03 15.08
CA PRO A 53 11.99 10.28 16.50
C PRO A 53 11.25 9.28 17.39
N LEU A 54 11.93 8.74 18.41
CA LEU A 54 11.38 7.68 19.27
C LEU A 54 10.13 8.11 20.05
N ASP A 55 10.01 9.38 20.40
CA ASP A 55 8.84 9.97 21.06
C ASP A 55 7.61 10.07 20.16
N ARG A 56 7.79 9.83 18.86
CA ARG A 56 6.73 9.76 17.84
C ARG A 56 6.55 8.35 17.27
N VAL A 57 7.21 7.35 17.84
CA VAL A 57 7.02 5.94 17.48
C VAL A 57 6.09 5.29 18.48
N VAL A 58 5.03 4.68 17.98
CA VAL A 58 4.06 3.95 18.79
C VAL A 58 4.20 2.46 18.54
N THR A 59 4.21 1.71 19.61
CA THR A 59 4.19 0.25 19.61
C THR A 59 2.85 -0.20 20.20
N PRO A 60 1.86 -0.54 19.38
CA PRO A 60 0.58 -1.00 19.88
C PRO A 60 0.69 -2.40 20.48
N ASP A 61 -0.09 -2.67 21.51
CA ASP A 61 -0.20 -3.99 22.09
C ASP A 61 -1.08 -4.91 21.23
N PHE A 62 -0.60 -6.13 21.01
CA PHE A 62 -1.41 -7.22 20.47
C PHE A 62 -1.70 -8.20 21.61
N PRO A 63 -2.95 -8.31 22.08
CA PRO A 63 -3.29 -9.16 23.24
C PRO A 63 -2.99 -10.65 23.02
N GLY A 64 -2.92 -11.08 21.76
CA GLY A 64 -2.59 -12.47 21.42
C GLY A 64 -2.68 -12.75 19.92
N PRO A 65 -2.50 -14.04 19.53
CA PRO A 65 -2.73 -14.45 18.15
C PRO A 65 -4.16 -14.15 17.70
N GLY A 66 -4.31 -13.76 16.43
CA GLY A 66 -5.61 -13.41 15.83
C GLY A 66 -6.05 -11.97 16.07
N TYR A 67 -5.35 -11.20 16.89
CA TYR A 67 -5.56 -9.76 16.99
C TYR A 67 -4.84 -9.03 15.87
N ALA A 68 -5.50 -8.01 15.33
CA ALA A 68 -5.01 -7.22 14.22
C ALA A 68 -5.11 -5.73 14.48
N ILE A 69 -4.24 -4.97 13.84
CA ILE A 69 -4.35 -3.52 13.72
C ILE A 69 -4.72 -3.18 12.28
N ALA A 70 -5.76 -2.36 12.10
CA ALA A 70 -6.12 -1.84 10.79
C ALA A 70 -5.37 -0.53 10.53
N LEU A 71 -4.88 -0.38 9.30
CA LEU A 71 -4.06 0.74 8.85
C LEU A 71 -4.67 1.41 7.63
N HIS A 72 -4.43 2.70 7.51
CA HIS A 72 -4.48 3.40 6.23
C HIS A 72 -3.14 3.17 5.54
N GLY A 73 -3.03 2.08 4.78
CA GLY A 73 -1.77 1.48 4.36
C GLY A 73 -0.84 2.43 3.62
N ASP A 74 -1.39 3.19 2.64
CA ASP A 74 -0.62 4.14 1.85
C ASP A 74 -0.25 5.44 2.60
N MET A 75 -0.70 5.62 3.83
CA MET A 75 -0.47 6.83 4.62
C MET A 75 0.36 6.60 5.88
N VAL A 76 0.19 5.46 6.54
CA VAL A 76 0.83 5.18 7.84
C VAL A 76 2.20 4.56 7.63
N VAL A 77 3.23 5.29 7.98
CA VAL A 77 4.60 4.75 7.96
C VAL A 77 4.79 3.82 9.15
N HIS A 78 5.15 2.57 8.88
CA HIS A 78 5.25 1.51 9.89
C HIS A 78 6.41 0.55 9.59
N ARG A 79 6.67 -0.37 10.52
CA ARG A 79 7.67 -1.43 10.37
C ARG A 79 7.43 -2.61 11.31
N GLY A 80 8.10 -3.72 11.04
CA GLY A 80 8.40 -4.76 12.03
C GLY A 80 9.74 -4.49 12.70
N ALA A 81 9.77 -4.25 14.01
CA ALA A 81 11.00 -4.06 14.76
C ALA A 81 11.91 -5.30 14.68
N PRO A 82 13.24 -5.17 14.94
CA PRO A 82 14.15 -6.32 14.96
C PRO A 82 13.74 -7.35 16.00
N LEU A 83 13.94 -8.63 15.67
CA LEU A 83 13.95 -9.70 16.66
C LEU A 83 15.26 -9.65 17.43
N ASN A 84 15.20 -9.78 18.75
CA ASN A 84 16.38 -9.78 19.63
C ASN A 84 17.07 -11.15 19.70
N GLU A 85 16.35 -12.21 19.30
CA GLU A 85 16.83 -13.58 19.23
C GLU A 85 16.32 -14.29 17.98
N GLN A 86 16.84 -15.47 17.71
CA GLN A 86 16.35 -16.27 16.59
C GLN A 86 14.96 -16.84 16.94
N ALA A 87 13.95 -16.35 16.23
CA ALA A 87 12.55 -16.77 16.38
C ALA A 87 11.81 -16.64 15.07
N GLU A 88 10.68 -17.33 14.96
CA GLU A 88 9.76 -17.20 13.83
C GLU A 88 8.63 -16.24 14.19
N ARG A 89 8.52 -15.16 13.43
CA ARG A 89 7.42 -14.19 13.55
C ARG A 89 6.55 -14.28 12.30
N ILE A 90 5.33 -14.75 12.47
CA ILE A 90 4.36 -14.86 11.40
C ILE A 90 3.27 -13.79 11.62
N THR A 91 3.04 -13.02 10.59
CA THR A 91 1.90 -12.09 10.49
C THR A 91 1.10 -12.42 9.24
N MET A 92 -0.19 -12.12 9.27
CA MET A 92 -1.05 -12.12 8.09
C MET A 92 -1.43 -10.68 7.78
N VAL A 93 -1.16 -10.27 6.56
CA VAL A 93 -1.55 -8.96 6.05
C VAL A 93 -2.58 -9.16 4.95
N ASN A 94 -3.72 -8.46 5.05
CA ASN A 94 -4.72 -8.45 3.99
C ASN A 94 -5.03 -7.01 3.61
N GLY A 95 -4.94 -6.75 2.31
CA GLY A 95 -5.28 -5.47 1.72
C GLY A 95 -6.73 -5.42 1.24
N TYR A 96 -7.30 -4.24 1.27
CA TYR A 96 -8.66 -3.95 0.83
C TYR A 96 -8.69 -2.72 -0.05
N ILE A 97 -9.56 -2.76 -1.03
CA ILE A 97 -9.89 -1.63 -1.89
C ILE A 97 -11.38 -1.31 -1.77
N ALA A 98 -11.75 -0.09 -2.11
CA ALA A 98 -13.15 0.30 -2.16
C ALA A 98 -13.89 -0.48 -3.26
N VAL A 99 -15.08 -0.98 -2.96
CA VAL A 99 -15.98 -1.58 -3.97
C VAL A 99 -16.49 -0.51 -4.94
N ASP A 100 -16.61 0.72 -4.46
CA ASP A 100 -16.93 1.88 -5.29
C ASP A 100 -15.74 2.26 -6.17
N ARG A 101 -15.86 1.95 -7.45
CA ARG A 101 -14.82 2.13 -8.47
C ARG A 101 -14.52 3.60 -8.82
N SER A 102 -15.35 4.53 -8.37
CA SER A 102 -15.14 5.97 -8.53
C SER A 102 -14.18 6.56 -7.49
N ARG A 103 -13.95 5.83 -6.40
CA ARG A 103 -13.03 6.26 -5.34
C ARG A 103 -11.59 6.22 -5.79
N ASP A 104 -10.77 7.10 -5.22
CA ASP A 104 -9.34 7.05 -5.40
C ASP A 104 -8.78 5.71 -4.91
N ASP A 105 -7.80 5.23 -5.63
CA ASP A 105 -7.09 4.00 -5.33
C ASP A 105 -5.59 4.25 -5.47
N GLN A 106 -4.90 4.10 -4.37
CA GLN A 106 -3.45 4.31 -4.29
C GLN A 106 -2.67 3.00 -4.58
N SER A 107 -3.38 1.92 -4.92
CA SER A 107 -2.75 0.64 -5.21
C SER A 107 -1.72 0.76 -6.34
N ARG A 108 -0.58 0.11 -6.17
CA ARG A 108 0.54 0.12 -7.11
C ARG A 108 1.15 -1.27 -7.19
N ALA A 109 1.21 -1.84 -8.39
CA ALA A 109 1.84 -3.13 -8.59
C ALA A 109 3.37 -3.02 -8.75
N ARG A 110 3.89 -1.87 -9.18
CA ARG A 110 5.29 -1.71 -9.56
C ARG A 110 6.26 -2.01 -8.41
N ASP A 111 5.86 -1.71 -7.18
CA ASP A 111 6.67 -1.97 -5.98
C ASP A 111 6.75 -3.48 -5.65
N LEU A 112 5.82 -4.29 -6.16
CA LEU A 112 5.74 -5.73 -5.96
C LEU A 112 6.37 -6.55 -7.09
N ILE A 113 6.63 -5.96 -8.26
CA ILE A 113 7.15 -6.67 -9.45
C ILE A 113 8.49 -7.37 -9.17
N GLY A 114 9.29 -6.84 -8.26
CA GLY A 114 10.57 -7.44 -7.85
C GLY A 114 10.46 -8.53 -6.78
N ILE A 115 9.27 -8.74 -6.22
CA ILE A 115 9.01 -9.66 -5.09
C ILE A 115 8.15 -10.82 -5.55
N ASP A 116 7.03 -10.52 -6.22
CA ASP A 116 6.06 -11.50 -6.68
C ASP A 116 6.39 -12.00 -8.10
N ASP A 117 5.84 -13.17 -8.45
CA ASP A 117 5.91 -13.68 -9.83
C ASP A 117 5.20 -12.71 -10.78
N PRO A 118 5.92 -12.07 -11.72
CA PRO A 118 5.34 -11.11 -12.66
C PRO A 118 4.17 -11.67 -13.47
N ALA A 119 4.18 -12.96 -13.77
CA ALA A 119 3.11 -13.61 -14.55
C ALA A 119 1.79 -13.61 -13.79
N VAL A 120 1.83 -13.78 -12.47
CA VAL A 120 0.65 -13.70 -11.59
C VAL A 120 0.29 -12.26 -11.33
N LEU A 121 1.24 -11.46 -10.87
CA LEU A 121 1.04 -10.07 -10.48
C LEU A 121 0.47 -9.23 -11.62
N TYR A 122 1.05 -9.32 -12.81
CA TYR A 122 0.59 -8.54 -13.97
C TYR A 122 -0.84 -8.92 -14.40
N THR A 123 -1.16 -10.21 -14.31
CA THR A 123 -2.51 -10.68 -14.64
C THR A 123 -3.54 -10.12 -13.67
N GLU A 124 -3.29 -10.20 -12.37
CA GLU A 124 -4.21 -9.70 -11.35
C GLU A 124 -4.29 -8.17 -11.36
N TRP A 125 -3.17 -7.51 -11.56
CA TRP A 125 -3.13 -6.05 -11.71
C TRP A 125 -3.90 -5.57 -12.95
N ALA A 126 -3.74 -6.24 -14.09
CA ALA A 126 -4.50 -5.91 -15.29
C ALA A 126 -6.01 -6.06 -15.08
N LYS A 127 -6.46 -7.11 -14.37
CA LYS A 127 -7.88 -7.28 -14.00
C LYS A 127 -8.36 -6.14 -13.11
N HIS A 128 -7.55 -5.76 -12.10
CA HIS A 128 -7.87 -4.67 -11.18
C HIS A 128 -8.07 -3.34 -11.93
N VAL A 129 -7.12 -2.93 -12.74
CA VAL A 129 -7.23 -1.65 -13.47
C VAL A 129 -8.34 -1.67 -14.53
N ALA A 130 -8.57 -2.82 -15.18
CA ALA A 130 -9.67 -2.98 -16.12
C ALA A 130 -11.04 -2.87 -15.42
N TRP A 131 -11.19 -3.48 -14.24
CA TRP A 131 -12.40 -3.37 -13.42
C TRP A 131 -12.68 -1.92 -13.00
N ARG A 132 -11.67 -1.16 -12.62
CA ARG A 132 -11.80 0.27 -12.30
C ARG A 132 -12.20 1.10 -13.51
N ALA A 133 -11.49 0.92 -14.63
CA ALA A 133 -11.79 1.62 -15.89
C ALA A 133 -13.22 1.33 -16.38
N GLN A 134 -13.68 0.08 -16.28
CA GLN A 134 -15.05 -0.29 -16.59
C GLN A 134 -16.05 0.55 -15.77
N GLY A 135 -15.87 0.67 -14.46
CA GLY A 135 -16.77 1.46 -13.63
C GLY A 135 -16.80 2.94 -13.98
N ARG A 136 -15.64 3.51 -14.29
CA ARG A 136 -15.56 4.92 -14.74
C ARG A 136 -16.24 5.12 -16.09
N LEU A 137 -16.07 4.19 -17.04
CA LEU A 137 -16.75 4.22 -18.32
C LEU A 137 -18.28 4.05 -18.19
N GLU A 138 -18.75 3.17 -17.31
CA GLU A 138 -20.17 3.04 -16.98
C GLU A 138 -20.73 4.36 -16.43
N THR A 139 -20.02 5.01 -15.50
CA THR A 139 -20.43 6.33 -14.99
C THR A 139 -20.51 7.38 -16.09
N ILE A 140 -19.58 7.39 -17.04
CA ILE A 140 -19.61 8.29 -18.20
C ILE A 140 -20.86 8.05 -19.05
N ILE A 141 -21.17 6.79 -19.35
CA ILE A 141 -22.37 6.41 -20.13
C ILE A 141 -23.66 6.91 -19.46
N GLU A 142 -23.72 6.82 -18.13
CA GLU A 142 -24.91 7.19 -17.35
C GLU A 142 -25.04 8.71 -17.13
N THR A 143 -23.93 9.44 -17.05
CA THR A 143 -23.94 10.84 -16.60
C THR A 143 -23.70 11.88 -17.69
N LEU A 144 -23.07 11.50 -18.83
CA LEU A 144 -22.85 12.43 -19.92
C LEU A 144 -24.18 12.90 -20.53
N GLN A 145 -24.32 14.23 -20.62
CA GLN A 145 -25.50 14.89 -21.13
C GLN A 145 -25.29 15.39 -22.57
N PHE A 146 -26.35 15.43 -23.37
CA PHE A 146 -26.28 15.99 -24.69
C PHE A 146 -25.92 17.49 -24.66
N GLY A 147 -24.97 17.90 -25.48
CA GLY A 147 -24.53 19.29 -25.56
C GLY A 147 -23.47 19.73 -24.54
N GLN A 148 -22.83 18.78 -23.86
CA GLN A 148 -21.65 19.10 -23.02
C GLN A 148 -20.48 19.63 -23.86
N ASN A 149 -19.64 20.43 -23.22
CA ASN A 149 -18.40 20.94 -23.79
C ASN A 149 -17.44 19.80 -24.14
N ASN A 150 -16.82 19.85 -25.30
CA ASN A 150 -15.88 18.84 -25.80
C ASN A 150 -14.71 18.62 -24.83
N ASP A 151 -14.14 19.68 -24.24
CA ASP A 151 -13.01 19.55 -23.32
C ASP A 151 -13.39 18.77 -22.06
N ALA A 152 -14.61 18.96 -21.54
CA ALA A 152 -15.13 18.19 -20.43
C ALA A 152 -15.32 16.71 -20.80
N VAL A 153 -15.82 16.43 -22.01
CA VAL A 153 -15.98 15.05 -22.49
C VAL A 153 -14.62 14.36 -22.62
N VAL A 154 -13.61 15.04 -23.17
CA VAL A 154 -12.25 14.53 -23.29
C VAL A 154 -11.67 14.24 -21.91
N ALA A 155 -11.78 15.18 -20.97
CA ALA A 155 -11.26 14.99 -19.59
C ALA A 155 -11.89 13.78 -18.88
N HIS A 156 -13.19 13.52 -19.07
CA HIS A 156 -13.84 12.33 -18.53
C HIS A 156 -13.28 11.03 -19.13
N LEU A 157 -13.04 11.00 -20.44
CA LEU A 157 -12.48 9.82 -21.10
C LEU A 157 -11.02 9.58 -20.68
N GLU A 158 -10.21 10.64 -20.60
CA GLU A 158 -8.83 10.56 -20.14
C GLU A 158 -8.77 10.02 -18.70
N ALA A 159 -9.60 10.56 -17.78
CA ALA A 159 -9.68 10.09 -16.40
C ALA A 159 -10.13 8.62 -16.31
N ALA A 160 -11.00 8.15 -17.22
CA ALA A 160 -11.46 6.76 -17.21
C ALA A 160 -10.36 5.76 -17.57
N ILE A 161 -9.39 6.15 -18.39
CA ILE A 161 -8.31 5.25 -18.85
C ILE A 161 -6.95 5.51 -18.19
N GLU A 162 -6.85 6.52 -17.33
CA GLU A 162 -5.59 6.93 -16.70
C GLU A 162 -4.88 5.75 -15.99
N ASP A 163 -5.61 5.01 -15.18
CA ASP A 163 -5.05 3.85 -14.45
C ASP A 163 -4.56 2.75 -15.43
N VAL A 164 -5.26 2.58 -16.54
CA VAL A 164 -4.89 1.59 -17.58
C VAL A 164 -3.58 2.00 -18.26
N VAL A 165 -3.47 3.26 -18.65
CA VAL A 165 -2.25 3.80 -19.29
C VAL A 165 -1.07 3.67 -18.33
N LYS A 166 -1.23 4.11 -17.09
CA LYS A 166 -0.20 4.00 -16.05
C LYS A 166 0.24 2.55 -15.82
N ALA A 167 -0.72 1.62 -15.73
CA ALA A 167 -0.41 0.21 -15.55
C ALA A 167 0.40 -0.37 -16.71
N ILE A 168 0.08 0.01 -17.95
CA ILE A 168 0.84 -0.38 -19.14
C ILE A 168 2.28 0.14 -19.06
N ASP A 169 2.46 1.39 -18.66
CA ASP A 169 3.78 2.00 -18.56
C ASP A 169 4.61 1.38 -17.42
N ASP A 170 4.00 1.12 -16.27
CA ASP A 170 4.64 0.44 -15.15
C ASP A 170 5.10 -0.98 -15.51
N MET A 171 4.24 -1.75 -16.20
CA MET A 171 4.60 -3.10 -16.68
C MET A 171 5.74 -3.08 -17.69
N ARG A 172 5.79 -2.08 -18.56
CA ARG A 172 6.88 -1.90 -19.54
C ARG A 172 8.18 -1.46 -18.88
N ALA A 173 8.10 -0.61 -17.87
CA ALA A 173 9.27 -0.11 -17.14
C ALA A 173 9.90 -1.18 -16.24
N GLY A 174 9.12 -2.18 -15.81
CA GLY A 174 9.57 -3.25 -14.90
C GLY A 174 9.68 -2.78 -13.44
N PRO A 175 10.36 -3.57 -12.58
CA PRO A 175 10.42 -3.32 -11.15
C PRO A 175 11.13 -2.01 -10.80
N ARG A 176 10.77 -1.47 -9.64
CA ARG A 176 11.52 -0.42 -8.96
C ARG A 176 11.69 -0.81 -7.49
N GLU A 177 12.61 -0.16 -6.80
CA GLU A 177 12.69 -0.29 -5.35
C GLU A 177 11.46 0.37 -4.71
N ALA A 178 10.87 -0.31 -3.72
CA ALA A 178 9.81 0.26 -2.91
C ALA A 178 10.35 1.41 -2.06
N GLU A 179 9.52 2.41 -1.81
CA GLU A 179 9.88 3.54 -0.94
C GLU A 179 10.09 3.04 0.49
N GLN A 180 11.27 3.31 1.04
CA GLN A 180 11.68 2.96 2.41
C GLN A 180 12.20 4.20 3.12
N TYR A 181 11.96 4.25 4.44
CA TYR A 181 12.29 5.37 5.28
C TYR A 181 13.33 5.03 6.36
#